data_03077711dc0722c056b1d77bb4cfe0fc
#
_entry.id   03077711dc0722c056b1d77bb4cfe0fc
#
_cell.length_a   1.000
_cell.length_b   1.000
_cell.length_c   1.000
_cell.angle_alpha   90.00
_cell.angle_beta   90.00
_cell.angle_gamma   90.00
#
_symmetry.space_group_name_H-M   'P 1'
#
loop_
_entity.id
_entity.type
_entity.pdbx_description
1 polymer ?
#
loop_
_entity_poly.entity_id
_entity_poly.type
_entity_poly.pdbx_seq_one_letter_code
_entity_poly.pdbx_strand_id
1 'polypeptide(L)'
;MAGESQIPIAASEKQRFAVRLALFYSAVFAVSGTHLPFFPVWLKAIGIDAAWIGVINALPAITRFTTLPYATAFAEKRHAIRAGMMVSVLATAVGFAAVGLQQQPLALFLIYVLTCMMWTPTIPLTDAYALRGVARYGLDYGPVRLWGSAAFAAGSLACGYLVDRIAARELIWIIVAWAVVAGLAGLLLQPLDDVRRRTVETYASKALLRDGGFWAIIVSAALIQGSHVAYYTFSAINWQAHGLGGLTIAGLWTLGVIAEILVFALSPRFSLHPSSLMAIGGASAVVRWIITANEPPLALLAIAQLGHGLSFGMTVLGTMNLLVQRVPSHQIARGQGYYAACIGLLGATTSIASGAIYARIGDSLYYVMAAMAGAGALLIWSARHRLKAHPQSEESGG
;
A
#
# COMPACT_ATOMS: atom_id res chain seq x y z
N MET A 1 -16.11 -41.54 17.66
CA MET A 1 -15.65 -40.45 16.84
C MET A 1 -14.30 -40.84 16.27
N ALA A 2 -14.28 -41.28 15.01
CA ALA A 2 -13.04 -41.68 14.34
C ALA A 2 -12.28 -40.42 13.99
N GLY A 3 -11.04 -40.29 14.48
CA GLY A 3 -10.13 -39.22 14.07
C GLY A 3 -9.81 -39.36 12.57
N GLU A 4 -10.20 -38.42 11.77
CA GLU A 4 -9.69 -38.29 10.40
C GLU A 4 -8.17 -38.19 10.48
N SER A 5 -7.48 -39.27 10.13
CA SER A 5 -6.03 -39.26 9.93
C SER A 5 -5.71 -38.36 8.76
N GLN A 6 -5.29 -37.13 9.03
CA GLN A 6 -4.76 -36.23 7.99
C GLN A 6 -3.54 -36.93 7.36
N ILE A 7 -3.68 -37.31 6.09
CA ILE A 7 -2.55 -37.86 5.32
C ILE A 7 -1.44 -36.80 5.33
N PRO A 8 -0.21 -37.16 5.76
CA PRO A 8 0.89 -36.17 5.78
C PRO A 8 1.13 -35.61 4.38
N ILE A 9 1.02 -34.29 4.24
CA ILE A 9 1.30 -33.60 2.98
C ILE A 9 2.78 -33.79 2.64
N ALA A 10 3.07 -34.26 1.43
CA ALA A 10 4.45 -34.50 1.00
C ALA A 10 5.28 -33.21 1.04
N ALA A 11 6.50 -33.27 1.56
CA ALA A 11 7.42 -32.11 1.63
C ALA A 11 7.64 -31.43 0.27
N SER A 12 7.62 -32.22 -0.81
CA SER A 12 7.73 -31.73 -2.19
C SER A 12 6.52 -30.91 -2.65
N GLU A 13 5.33 -31.18 -2.11
CA GLU A 13 4.09 -30.46 -2.41
C GLU A 13 4.06 -29.12 -1.67
N LYS A 14 4.44 -29.13 -0.40
CA LYS A 14 4.64 -27.94 0.42
C LYS A 14 5.62 -26.97 -0.23
N GLN A 15 6.79 -27.47 -0.68
CA GLN A 15 7.81 -26.65 -1.32
C GLN A 15 7.33 -26.09 -2.66
N ARG A 16 6.65 -26.90 -3.49
CA ARG A 16 6.07 -26.46 -4.76
C ARG A 16 5.06 -25.34 -4.57
N PHE A 17 4.19 -25.47 -3.58
CA PHE A 17 3.23 -24.41 -3.26
C PHE A 17 3.95 -23.11 -2.85
N ALA A 18 4.92 -23.19 -1.93
CA ALA A 18 5.68 -22.03 -1.46
C ALA A 18 6.41 -21.31 -2.60
N VAL A 19 7.09 -22.05 -3.48
CA VAL A 19 7.81 -21.46 -4.63
C VAL A 19 6.87 -20.79 -5.62
N ARG A 20 5.76 -21.44 -6.00
CA ARG A 20 4.79 -20.87 -6.94
C ARG A 20 4.14 -19.60 -6.38
N LEU A 21 3.80 -19.61 -5.09
CA LEU A 21 3.24 -18.44 -4.42
C LEU A 21 4.27 -17.31 -4.32
N ALA A 22 5.52 -17.62 -3.97
CA ALA A 22 6.62 -16.64 -3.95
C ALA A 22 6.86 -16.01 -5.32
N LEU A 23 6.87 -16.80 -6.40
CA LEU A 23 6.97 -16.31 -7.77
C LEU A 23 5.82 -15.38 -8.14
N PHE A 24 4.60 -15.73 -7.75
CA PHE A 24 3.43 -14.89 -8.01
C PHE A 24 3.50 -13.57 -7.23
N TYR A 25 3.84 -13.60 -5.93
CA TYR A 25 4.08 -12.39 -5.15
C TYR A 25 5.18 -11.52 -5.76
N SER A 26 6.29 -12.15 -6.17
CA SER A 26 7.38 -11.43 -6.81
C SER A 26 6.94 -10.69 -8.05
N ALA A 27 6.19 -11.35 -8.93
CA ALA A 27 5.71 -10.74 -10.16
C ALA A 27 4.73 -9.58 -9.89
N VAL A 28 3.74 -9.77 -9.00
CA VAL A 28 2.76 -8.73 -8.62
C VAL A 28 3.44 -7.52 -7.97
N PHE A 29 4.43 -7.76 -7.10
CA PHE A 29 5.16 -6.67 -6.45
C PHE A 29 6.19 -5.99 -7.33
N ALA A 30 6.73 -6.66 -8.35
CA ALA A 30 7.55 -6.02 -9.38
C ALA A 30 6.73 -5.03 -10.22
N VAL A 31 5.46 -5.35 -10.53
CA VAL A 31 4.52 -4.36 -11.11
C VAL A 31 4.43 -3.13 -10.20
N SER A 32 4.19 -3.31 -8.90
CA SER A 32 4.06 -2.21 -7.95
C SER A 32 5.35 -1.39 -7.82
N GLY A 33 6.51 -2.06 -7.78
CA GLY A 33 7.84 -1.44 -7.68
C GLY A 33 8.21 -0.61 -8.91
N THR A 34 7.70 -0.99 -10.09
CA THR A 34 7.86 -0.23 -11.32
C THR A 34 6.81 0.89 -11.42
N HIS A 35 5.55 0.56 -11.15
CA HIS A 35 4.43 1.48 -11.30
C HIS A 35 4.54 2.67 -10.35
N LEU A 36 4.77 2.43 -9.05
CA LEU A 36 4.66 3.46 -8.04
C LEU A 36 5.63 4.64 -8.29
N PRO A 37 6.95 4.44 -8.55
CA PRO A 37 7.85 5.55 -8.82
C PRO A 37 7.81 6.05 -10.27
N PHE A 38 7.54 5.20 -11.27
CA PHE A 38 7.79 5.55 -12.67
C PHE A 38 6.53 5.75 -13.52
N PHE A 39 5.35 5.38 -13.07
CA PHE A 39 4.11 5.69 -13.78
C PHE A 39 3.83 7.19 -13.86
N PRO A 40 4.04 8.00 -12.81
CA PRO A 40 3.95 9.46 -12.91
C PRO A 40 4.97 10.05 -13.89
N VAL A 41 6.18 9.49 -13.96
CA VAL A 41 7.23 9.90 -14.92
C VAL A 41 6.77 9.63 -16.36
N TRP A 42 6.18 8.44 -16.59
CA TRP A 42 5.58 8.10 -17.88
C TRP A 42 4.45 9.05 -18.26
N LEU A 43 3.52 9.36 -17.35
CA LEU A 43 2.44 10.32 -17.59
C LEU A 43 2.97 11.69 -18.02
N LYS A 44 4.01 12.19 -17.34
CA LYS A 44 4.68 13.44 -17.72
C LYS A 44 5.32 13.33 -19.11
N ALA A 45 5.97 12.21 -19.43
CA ALA A 45 6.66 12.01 -20.70
C ALA A 45 5.72 11.95 -21.91
N ILE A 46 4.46 11.54 -21.73
CA ILE A 46 3.43 11.59 -22.77
C ILE A 46 2.66 12.93 -22.82
N GLY A 47 3.07 13.92 -22.01
CA GLY A 47 2.52 15.28 -22.04
C GLY A 47 1.32 15.52 -21.11
N ILE A 48 1.05 14.63 -20.17
CA ILE A 48 0.01 14.83 -19.15
C ILE A 48 0.52 15.87 -18.15
N ASP A 49 -0.28 16.90 -17.89
CA ASP A 49 0.05 17.95 -16.94
C ASP A 49 -0.03 17.48 -15.47
N ALA A 50 0.55 18.25 -14.56
CA ALA A 50 0.64 17.87 -13.14
C ALA A 50 -0.74 17.74 -12.46
N ALA A 51 -1.74 18.53 -12.87
CA ALA A 51 -3.08 18.44 -12.32
C ALA A 51 -3.74 17.10 -12.68
N TRP A 52 -3.67 16.71 -13.96
CA TRP A 52 -4.15 15.41 -14.41
C TRP A 52 -3.34 14.25 -13.81
N ILE A 53 -2.01 14.37 -13.65
CA ILE A 53 -1.19 13.37 -12.95
C ILE A 53 -1.73 13.14 -11.53
N GLY A 54 -2.05 14.21 -10.79
CA GLY A 54 -2.65 14.11 -9.45
C GLY A 54 -4.01 13.42 -9.46
N VAL A 55 -4.88 13.72 -10.42
CA VAL A 55 -6.20 13.09 -10.59
C VAL A 55 -6.06 11.60 -10.92
N ILE A 56 -5.20 11.25 -11.86
CA ILE A 56 -4.97 9.85 -12.28
C ILE A 56 -4.39 9.03 -11.13
N ASN A 57 -3.41 9.55 -10.41
CA ASN A 57 -2.81 8.85 -9.25
C ASN A 57 -3.72 8.78 -8.01
N ALA A 58 -4.86 9.48 -7.99
CA ALA A 58 -5.88 9.30 -6.96
C ALA A 58 -6.69 7.99 -7.14
N LEU A 59 -6.75 7.44 -8.35
CA LEU A 59 -7.63 6.30 -8.68
C LEU A 59 -7.37 5.03 -7.86
N PRO A 60 -6.11 4.60 -7.62
CA PRO A 60 -5.86 3.46 -6.75
C PRO A 60 -6.39 3.64 -5.31
N ALA A 61 -6.36 4.88 -4.78
CA ALA A 61 -6.93 5.18 -3.48
C ALA A 61 -8.46 5.13 -3.52
N ILE A 62 -9.10 5.67 -4.57
CA ILE A 62 -10.55 5.64 -4.76
C ILE A 62 -11.05 4.20 -4.88
N THR A 63 -10.41 3.38 -5.71
CA THR A 63 -10.85 1.99 -5.91
C THR A 63 -10.65 1.10 -4.68
N ARG A 64 -9.75 1.49 -3.78
CA ARG A 64 -9.55 0.77 -2.50
C ARG A 64 -10.77 0.81 -1.58
N PHE A 65 -11.50 1.91 -1.53
CA PHE A 65 -12.70 1.97 -0.70
C PHE A 65 -14.01 1.76 -1.48
N THR A 66 -13.99 1.88 -2.80
CA THR A 66 -15.17 1.63 -3.64
C THR A 66 -15.24 0.20 -4.17
N THR A 67 -14.21 -0.27 -4.87
CA THR A 67 -14.23 -1.55 -5.61
C THR A 67 -13.76 -2.73 -4.76
N LEU A 68 -12.70 -2.54 -3.95
CA LEU A 68 -12.08 -3.65 -3.22
C LEU A 68 -13.05 -4.43 -2.32
N PRO A 69 -13.93 -3.80 -1.51
CA PRO A 69 -14.85 -4.54 -0.64
C PRO A 69 -15.82 -5.44 -1.43
N TYR A 70 -16.29 -4.94 -2.57
CA TYR A 70 -17.21 -5.71 -3.43
C TYR A 70 -16.51 -6.86 -4.15
N ALA A 71 -15.31 -6.61 -4.69
CA ALA A 71 -14.55 -7.62 -5.42
C ALA A 71 -14.13 -8.79 -4.51
N THR A 72 -13.65 -8.49 -3.29
CA THR A 72 -13.27 -9.52 -2.32
C THR A 72 -14.48 -10.30 -1.81
N ALA A 73 -15.57 -9.60 -1.43
CA ALA A 73 -16.80 -10.24 -0.99
C ALA A 73 -17.41 -11.14 -2.08
N PHE A 74 -17.37 -10.69 -3.34
CA PHE A 74 -17.85 -11.49 -4.47
C PHE A 74 -17.01 -12.75 -4.68
N ALA A 75 -15.66 -12.63 -4.64
CA ALA A 75 -14.76 -13.77 -4.79
C ALA A 75 -14.93 -14.78 -3.64
N GLU A 76 -15.11 -14.30 -2.41
CA GLU A 76 -15.38 -15.16 -1.24
C GLU A 76 -16.73 -15.86 -1.34
N LYS A 77 -17.81 -15.12 -1.66
CA LYS A 77 -19.17 -15.67 -1.81
C LYS A 77 -19.26 -16.76 -2.89
N ARG A 78 -18.48 -16.60 -3.95
CA ARG A 78 -18.42 -17.57 -5.07
C ARG A 78 -17.41 -18.70 -4.84
N HIS A 79 -16.71 -18.70 -3.70
CA HIS A 79 -15.63 -19.64 -3.43
C HIS A 79 -14.56 -19.66 -4.56
N ALA A 80 -14.28 -18.48 -5.11
CA ALA A 80 -13.51 -18.33 -6.34
C ALA A 80 -12.31 -17.37 -6.18
N ILE A 81 -11.64 -17.39 -5.00
CA ILE A 81 -10.53 -16.45 -4.73
C ILE A 81 -9.43 -16.58 -5.79
N ARG A 82 -9.01 -17.81 -6.12
CA ARG A 82 -8.00 -18.03 -7.17
C ARG A 82 -8.46 -17.50 -8.52
N ALA A 83 -9.71 -17.76 -8.91
CA ALA A 83 -10.27 -17.26 -10.16
C ALA A 83 -10.36 -15.73 -10.16
N GLY A 84 -10.83 -15.13 -9.06
CA GLY A 84 -10.88 -13.67 -8.88
C GLY A 84 -9.49 -13.04 -9.00
N MET A 85 -8.48 -13.63 -8.38
CA MET A 85 -7.08 -13.24 -8.48
C MET A 85 -6.57 -13.28 -9.94
N MET A 86 -6.85 -14.38 -10.64
CA MET A 86 -6.44 -14.54 -12.04
C MET A 86 -7.11 -13.53 -12.96
N VAL A 87 -8.42 -13.33 -12.81
CA VAL A 87 -9.15 -12.29 -13.57
C VAL A 87 -8.58 -10.91 -13.29
N SER A 88 -8.33 -10.58 -12.01
CA SER A 88 -7.75 -9.29 -11.61
C SER A 88 -6.40 -9.05 -12.28
N VAL A 89 -5.48 -10.01 -12.23
CA VAL A 89 -4.14 -9.84 -12.79
C VAL A 89 -4.15 -9.76 -14.31
N LEU A 90 -4.88 -10.64 -14.99
CA LEU A 90 -4.95 -10.66 -16.45
C LEU A 90 -5.65 -9.40 -16.99
N ALA A 91 -6.77 -9.00 -16.37
CA ALA A 91 -7.44 -7.76 -16.73
C ALA A 91 -6.57 -6.53 -16.47
N THR A 92 -5.74 -6.55 -15.43
CA THR A 92 -4.77 -5.49 -15.15
C THR A 92 -3.70 -5.40 -16.24
N ALA A 93 -3.19 -6.52 -16.74
CA ALA A 93 -2.23 -6.53 -17.84
C ALA A 93 -2.82 -5.93 -19.12
N VAL A 94 -4.05 -6.33 -19.48
CA VAL A 94 -4.79 -5.76 -20.61
C VAL A 94 -5.08 -4.27 -20.37
N GLY A 95 -5.47 -3.90 -19.17
CA GLY A 95 -5.75 -2.52 -18.79
C GLY A 95 -4.53 -1.62 -18.92
N PHE A 96 -3.37 -2.01 -18.40
CA PHE A 96 -2.13 -1.23 -18.57
C PHE A 96 -1.69 -1.17 -20.04
N ALA A 97 -1.87 -2.23 -20.83
CA ALA A 97 -1.59 -2.19 -22.25
C ALA A 97 -2.50 -1.17 -22.96
N ALA A 98 -3.81 -1.16 -22.64
CA ALA A 98 -4.75 -0.18 -23.17
C ALA A 98 -4.43 1.25 -22.73
N VAL A 99 -4.00 1.46 -21.46
CA VAL A 99 -3.51 2.74 -20.96
C VAL A 99 -2.30 3.21 -21.76
N GLY A 100 -1.35 2.31 -22.06
CA GLY A 100 -0.13 2.63 -22.81
C GLY A 100 -0.39 3.10 -24.26
N LEU A 101 -1.55 2.79 -24.82
CA LEU A 101 -1.94 3.24 -26.15
C LEU A 101 -2.64 4.61 -26.16
N GLN A 102 -2.88 5.22 -24.97
CA GLN A 102 -3.59 6.50 -24.86
C GLN A 102 -2.64 7.68 -24.66
N GLN A 103 -3.04 8.81 -25.22
CA GLN A 103 -2.37 10.10 -25.03
C GLN A 103 -3.33 11.20 -24.55
N GLN A 104 -4.64 10.99 -24.72
CA GLN A 104 -5.66 11.93 -24.30
C GLN A 104 -5.96 11.76 -22.81
N PRO A 105 -5.88 12.82 -21.97
CA PRO A 105 -6.03 12.71 -20.51
C PRO A 105 -7.34 12.04 -20.07
N LEU A 106 -8.47 12.40 -20.70
CA LEU A 106 -9.77 11.84 -20.34
C LEU A 106 -9.90 10.36 -20.73
N ALA A 107 -9.43 9.98 -21.92
CA ALA A 107 -9.47 8.57 -22.37
C ALA A 107 -8.57 7.70 -21.46
N LEU A 108 -7.37 8.19 -21.15
CA LEU A 108 -6.43 7.56 -20.22
C LEU A 108 -7.06 7.41 -18.84
N PHE A 109 -7.68 8.45 -18.31
CA PHE A 109 -8.38 8.42 -17.02
C PHE A 109 -9.46 7.33 -16.99
N LEU A 110 -10.34 7.29 -17.98
CA LEU A 110 -11.44 6.31 -18.03
C LEU A 110 -10.92 4.87 -18.10
N ILE A 111 -9.91 4.60 -18.93
CA ILE A 111 -9.31 3.27 -19.05
C ILE A 111 -8.57 2.92 -17.76
N TYR A 112 -7.87 3.87 -17.15
CA TYR A 112 -7.14 3.63 -15.92
C TYR A 112 -8.08 3.41 -14.72
N VAL A 113 -9.27 4.01 -14.68
CA VAL A 113 -10.32 3.67 -13.70
C VAL A 113 -10.62 2.17 -13.76
N LEU A 114 -10.91 1.63 -14.94
CA LEU A 114 -11.20 0.21 -15.12
C LEU A 114 -10.00 -0.66 -14.75
N THR A 115 -8.79 -0.22 -15.12
CA THR A 115 -7.55 -0.89 -14.75
C THR A 115 -7.37 -0.95 -13.23
N CYS A 116 -7.59 0.17 -12.52
CA CYS A 116 -7.50 0.23 -11.06
C CYS A 116 -8.57 -0.63 -10.36
N MET A 117 -9.78 -0.72 -10.91
CA MET A 117 -10.81 -1.61 -10.39
C MET A 117 -10.38 -3.08 -10.41
N MET A 118 -9.61 -3.48 -11.41
CA MET A 118 -9.05 -4.84 -11.51
C MET A 118 -7.75 -4.99 -10.71
N TRP A 119 -6.89 -3.97 -10.72
CA TRP A 119 -5.60 -3.99 -10.02
C TRP A 119 -5.74 -4.03 -8.49
N THR A 120 -6.62 -3.19 -7.93
CA THR A 120 -6.73 -2.99 -6.47
C THR A 120 -7.05 -4.28 -5.69
N PRO A 121 -7.89 -5.22 -6.14
CA PRO A 121 -8.16 -6.47 -5.44
C PRO A 121 -7.01 -7.49 -5.51
N THR A 122 -6.03 -7.32 -6.40
CA THR A 122 -5.00 -8.34 -6.67
C THR A 122 -4.22 -8.73 -5.41
N ILE A 123 -3.68 -7.76 -4.67
CA ILE A 123 -2.88 -8.05 -3.46
C ILE A 123 -3.75 -8.64 -2.35
N PRO A 124 -4.91 -8.06 -1.96
CA PRO A 124 -5.77 -8.64 -0.95
C PRO A 124 -6.28 -10.05 -1.27
N LEU A 125 -6.63 -10.34 -2.52
CA LEU A 125 -6.99 -11.69 -2.94
C LEU A 125 -5.79 -12.65 -2.88
N THR A 126 -4.60 -12.17 -3.23
CA THR A 126 -3.35 -12.95 -3.09
C THR A 126 -3.07 -13.29 -1.65
N ASP A 127 -3.21 -12.32 -0.72
CA ASP A 127 -3.02 -12.53 0.71
C ASP A 127 -4.06 -13.54 1.26
N ALA A 128 -5.32 -13.43 0.83
CA ALA A 128 -6.36 -14.38 1.22
C ALA A 128 -6.06 -15.81 0.71
N TYR A 129 -5.59 -15.96 -0.52
CA TYR A 129 -5.14 -17.24 -1.08
C TYR A 129 -3.92 -17.78 -0.33
N ALA A 130 -2.93 -16.92 -0.07
CA ALA A 130 -1.71 -17.27 0.64
C ALA A 130 -1.99 -17.79 2.06
N LEU A 131 -2.84 -17.09 2.83
CA LEU A 131 -3.21 -17.50 4.18
C LEU A 131 -3.92 -18.87 4.21
N ARG A 132 -4.76 -19.18 3.21
CA ARG A 132 -5.37 -20.50 3.08
C ARG A 132 -4.33 -21.58 2.80
N GLY A 133 -3.40 -21.31 1.89
CA GLY A 133 -2.32 -22.25 1.58
C GLY A 133 -1.35 -22.45 2.74
N VAL A 134 -0.99 -21.37 3.44
CA VAL A 134 -0.17 -21.42 4.65
C VAL A 134 -0.81 -22.32 5.70
N ALA A 135 -2.11 -22.16 5.97
CA ALA A 135 -2.85 -23.00 6.91
C ALA A 135 -2.90 -24.47 6.45
N ARG A 136 -3.12 -24.73 5.14
CA ARG A 136 -3.20 -26.10 4.59
C ARG A 136 -1.85 -26.82 4.62
N TYR A 137 -0.76 -26.13 4.25
CA TYR A 137 0.56 -26.75 4.08
C TYR A 137 1.48 -26.57 5.30
N GLY A 138 1.03 -25.93 6.39
CA GLY A 138 1.86 -25.65 7.56
C GLY A 138 3.11 -24.84 7.21
N LEU A 139 2.93 -23.75 6.47
CA LEU A 139 3.99 -22.81 6.07
C LEU A 139 3.95 -21.57 6.97
N ASP A 140 5.05 -20.83 7.01
CA ASP A 140 5.08 -19.48 7.55
C ASP A 140 4.77 -18.46 6.45
N TYR A 141 3.84 -17.53 6.72
CA TYR A 141 3.44 -16.49 5.77
C TYR A 141 4.57 -15.50 5.48
N GLY A 142 5.30 -15.08 6.53
CA GLY A 142 6.35 -14.06 6.44
C GLY A 142 7.40 -14.33 5.36
N PRO A 143 8.09 -15.50 5.39
CA PRO A 143 9.10 -15.82 4.38
C PRO A 143 8.58 -15.82 2.94
N VAL A 144 7.35 -16.28 2.72
CA VAL A 144 6.75 -16.26 1.36
C VAL A 144 6.41 -14.83 0.93
N ARG A 145 5.88 -14.02 1.84
CA ARG A 145 5.51 -12.62 1.58
C ARG A 145 6.73 -11.72 1.37
N LEU A 146 7.87 -12.04 1.99
CA LEU A 146 9.14 -11.30 1.86
C LEU A 146 9.60 -11.19 0.41
N TRP A 147 9.38 -12.23 -0.42
CA TRP A 147 9.69 -12.21 -1.84
C TRP A 147 9.00 -11.07 -2.59
N GLY A 148 7.81 -10.68 -2.15
CA GLY A 148 7.14 -9.49 -2.69
C GLY A 148 7.93 -8.21 -2.42
N SER A 149 8.40 -7.97 -1.21
CA SER A 149 9.20 -6.77 -0.88
C SER A 149 10.53 -6.74 -1.62
N ALA A 150 11.21 -7.89 -1.71
CA ALA A 150 12.44 -8.02 -2.49
C ALA A 150 12.21 -7.72 -3.98
N ALA A 151 11.12 -8.23 -4.54
CA ALA A 151 10.76 -8.00 -5.94
C ALA A 151 10.26 -6.57 -6.22
N PHE A 152 9.63 -5.91 -5.25
CA PHE A 152 9.35 -4.47 -5.35
C PHE A 152 10.63 -3.68 -5.54
N ALA A 153 11.63 -3.90 -4.69
CA ALA A 153 12.93 -3.24 -4.79
C ALA A 153 13.64 -3.58 -6.12
N ALA A 154 13.67 -4.87 -6.48
CA ALA A 154 14.28 -5.32 -7.73
C ALA A 154 13.59 -4.74 -8.97
N GLY A 155 12.26 -4.70 -9.00
CA GLY A 155 11.46 -4.10 -10.08
C GLY A 155 11.70 -2.59 -10.20
N SER A 156 11.77 -1.89 -9.08
CA SER A 156 12.12 -0.46 -9.05
C SER A 156 13.52 -0.21 -9.59
N LEU A 157 14.53 -0.98 -9.14
CA LEU A 157 15.91 -0.84 -9.59
C LEU A 157 16.07 -1.21 -11.08
N ALA A 158 15.40 -2.27 -11.54
CA ALA A 158 15.41 -2.66 -12.95
C ALA A 158 14.80 -1.58 -13.85
N CYS A 159 13.65 -1.02 -13.44
CA CYS A 159 13.04 0.09 -14.16
C CYS A 159 13.91 1.35 -14.12
N GLY A 160 14.49 1.69 -12.96
CA GLY A 160 15.43 2.80 -12.82
C GLY A 160 16.66 2.68 -13.71
N TYR A 161 17.17 1.46 -13.89
CA TYR A 161 18.25 1.21 -14.85
C TYR A 161 17.82 1.42 -16.31
N LEU A 162 16.58 1.07 -16.64
CA LEU A 162 16.05 1.19 -17.99
C LEU A 162 15.61 2.61 -18.34
N VAL A 163 15.12 3.41 -17.37
CA VAL A 163 14.60 4.74 -17.63
C VAL A 163 15.61 5.70 -18.26
N ASP A 164 16.89 5.47 -18.00
CA ASP A 164 17.99 6.26 -18.57
C ASP A 164 18.45 5.74 -19.97
N ARG A 165 17.87 4.62 -20.45
CA ARG A 165 18.29 3.91 -21.68
C ARG A 165 17.20 3.80 -22.73
N ILE A 166 15.95 3.92 -22.34
CA ILE A 166 14.80 3.88 -23.25
C ILE A 166 14.06 5.20 -23.19
N ALA A 167 13.25 5.50 -24.21
CA ALA A 167 12.41 6.68 -24.17
C ALA A 167 11.42 6.57 -23.00
N ALA A 168 11.26 7.65 -22.22
CA ALA A 168 10.40 7.65 -21.04
C ALA A 168 8.93 7.30 -21.36
N ARG A 169 8.47 7.54 -22.61
CA ARG A 169 7.16 7.12 -23.10
C ARG A 169 7.00 5.59 -23.22
N GLU A 170 8.09 4.83 -23.20
CA GLU A 170 8.07 3.38 -23.29
C GLU A 170 8.02 2.70 -21.91
N LEU A 171 8.14 3.44 -20.82
CA LEU A 171 8.15 2.90 -19.46
C LEU A 171 6.90 2.11 -19.10
N ILE A 172 5.75 2.45 -19.68
CA ILE A 172 4.49 1.73 -19.46
C ILE A 172 4.60 0.25 -19.85
N TRP A 173 5.39 -0.07 -20.89
CA TRP A 173 5.54 -1.44 -21.37
C TRP A 173 6.32 -2.33 -20.40
N ILE A 174 7.16 -1.74 -19.54
CA ILE A 174 7.79 -2.49 -18.43
C ILE A 174 6.74 -2.91 -17.41
N ILE A 175 5.79 -2.03 -17.10
CA ILE A 175 4.65 -2.32 -16.20
C ILE A 175 3.80 -3.44 -16.82
N VAL A 176 3.47 -3.33 -18.12
CA VAL A 176 2.73 -4.36 -18.86
C VAL A 176 3.46 -5.69 -18.84
N ALA A 177 4.77 -5.70 -19.10
CA ALA A 177 5.57 -6.92 -19.08
C ALA A 177 5.50 -7.63 -17.72
N TRP A 178 5.69 -6.88 -16.62
CA TRP A 178 5.54 -7.45 -15.28
C TRP A 178 4.13 -7.94 -14.98
N ALA A 179 3.09 -7.23 -15.45
CA ALA A 179 1.70 -7.67 -15.27
C ALA A 179 1.41 -8.96 -16.06
N VAL A 180 1.97 -9.12 -17.26
CA VAL A 180 1.91 -10.37 -18.03
C VAL A 180 2.64 -11.50 -17.30
N VAL A 181 3.85 -11.25 -16.79
CA VAL A 181 4.61 -12.22 -16.01
C VAL A 181 3.81 -12.64 -14.76
N ALA A 182 3.14 -11.70 -14.08
CA ALA A 182 2.26 -12.01 -12.96
C ALA A 182 1.05 -12.88 -13.39
N GLY A 183 0.44 -12.60 -14.54
CA GLY A 183 -0.59 -13.44 -15.12
C GLY A 183 -0.12 -14.87 -15.38
N LEU A 184 1.05 -15.03 -16.00
CA LEU A 184 1.67 -16.34 -16.27
C LEU A 184 2.03 -17.08 -14.98
N ALA A 185 2.63 -16.39 -14.01
CA ALA A 185 2.94 -16.96 -12.70
C ALA A 185 1.67 -17.43 -11.97
N GLY A 186 0.57 -16.70 -12.11
CA GLY A 186 -0.72 -17.06 -11.53
C GLY A 186 -1.28 -18.37 -12.09
N LEU A 187 -1.03 -18.71 -13.36
CA LEU A 187 -1.43 -19.99 -13.95
C LEU A 187 -0.78 -21.18 -13.24
N LEU A 188 0.41 -20.99 -12.66
CA LEU A 188 1.12 -22.02 -11.91
C LEU A 188 0.53 -22.29 -10.53
N LEU A 189 -0.31 -21.40 -10.00
CA LEU A 189 -0.91 -21.54 -8.68
C LEU A 189 -1.87 -22.73 -8.63
N GLN A 190 -1.78 -23.49 -7.53
CA GLN A 190 -2.61 -24.68 -7.31
C GLN A 190 -4.02 -24.28 -6.88
N PRO A 191 -5.08 -25.01 -7.30
CA PRO A 191 -6.38 -24.89 -6.67
C PRO A 191 -6.30 -25.22 -5.17
N LEU A 192 -6.94 -24.41 -4.34
CA LEU A 192 -7.12 -24.71 -2.93
C LEU A 192 -8.60 -24.95 -2.69
N ASP A 193 -8.93 -26.03 -1.96
CA ASP A 193 -10.29 -26.32 -1.56
C ASP A 193 -10.79 -25.25 -0.61
N ASP A 194 -12.01 -24.79 -0.79
CA ASP A 194 -12.59 -23.75 0.04
C ASP A 194 -13.04 -24.30 1.40
N VAL A 195 -12.35 -23.88 2.44
CA VAL A 195 -12.85 -24.07 3.81
C VAL A 195 -13.99 -23.07 4.04
N ARG A 196 -15.20 -23.55 4.22
CA ARG A 196 -16.37 -22.74 4.60
C ARG A 196 -16.04 -21.96 5.89
N ARG A 197 -15.69 -20.69 5.78
CA ARG A 197 -15.73 -19.77 6.92
C ARG A 197 -17.19 -19.36 7.15
N ARG A 198 -17.65 -19.56 8.40
CA ARG A 198 -18.92 -18.99 8.85
C ARG A 198 -18.88 -17.46 8.62
N THR A 199 -19.81 -16.96 7.84
CA THR A 199 -20.04 -15.51 7.69
C THR A 199 -20.40 -14.95 9.08
N VAL A 200 -19.56 -14.09 9.60
CA VAL A 200 -19.87 -13.31 10.80
C VAL A 200 -20.86 -12.23 10.36
N GLU A 201 -22.07 -12.30 10.88
CA GLU A 201 -23.12 -11.32 10.63
C GLU A 201 -22.65 -9.90 11.02
N THR A 202 -22.86 -8.99 10.10
CA THR A 202 -22.35 -7.61 10.21
C THR A 202 -23.40 -6.73 10.90
N TYR A 203 -23.45 -6.73 12.23
CA TYR A 203 -24.25 -5.77 12.97
C TYR A 203 -23.56 -4.40 13.01
N ALA A 204 -24.28 -3.36 12.62
CA ALA A 204 -23.79 -1.97 12.64
C ALA A 204 -23.68 -1.45 14.08
N SER A 205 -22.47 -1.33 14.63
CA SER A 205 -22.26 -0.71 15.92
C SER A 205 -22.13 0.81 15.76
N LYS A 206 -23.18 1.55 16.12
CA LYS A 206 -23.16 3.03 16.20
C LYS A 206 -22.18 3.53 17.28
N ALA A 207 -21.78 2.67 18.23
CA ALA A 207 -20.88 3.02 19.32
C ALA A 207 -19.49 3.42 18.82
N LEU A 208 -18.89 2.65 17.88
CA LEU A 208 -17.57 2.94 17.34
C LEU A 208 -17.49 4.29 16.62
N LEU A 209 -18.56 4.67 15.90
CA LEU A 209 -18.64 5.95 15.19
C LEU A 209 -18.82 7.15 16.12
N ARG A 210 -19.22 6.93 17.39
CA ARG A 210 -19.35 7.97 18.42
C ARG A 210 -18.08 8.10 19.27
N ASP A 211 -17.12 7.19 19.12
CA ASP A 211 -15.88 7.21 19.87
C ASP A 211 -14.89 8.23 19.31
N GLY A 212 -14.72 9.36 19.99
CA GLY A 212 -13.77 10.40 19.62
C GLY A 212 -12.30 9.93 19.64
N GLY A 213 -11.96 8.93 20.48
CA GLY A 213 -10.63 8.32 20.47
C GLY A 213 -10.36 7.49 19.21
N PHE A 214 -11.35 6.73 18.76
CA PHE A 214 -11.28 6.00 17.50
C PHE A 214 -11.05 6.95 16.31
N TRP A 215 -11.82 8.05 16.25
CA TRP A 215 -11.63 9.06 15.19
C TRP A 215 -10.27 9.75 15.26
N ALA A 216 -9.79 10.07 16.47
CA ALA A 216 -8.44 10.63 16.63
C ALA A 216 -7.36 9.71 16.06
N ILE A 217 -7.47 8.40 16.25
CA ILE A 217 -6.53 7.41 15.70
C ILE A 217 -6.57 7.40 14.17
N ILE A 218 -7.75 7.17 13.58
CA ILE A 218 -7.83 6.97 12.12
C ILE A 218 -7.60 8.25 11.32
N VAL A 219 -8.04 9.42 11.84
CA VAL A 219 -7.80 10.72 11.18
C VAL A 219 -6.33 11.12 11.29
N SER A 220 -5.69 10.95 12.46
CA SER A 220 -4.26 11.21 12.58
C SER A 220 -3.43 10.34 11.63
N ALA A 221 -3.73 9.04 11.59
CA ALA A 221 -3.08 8.11 10.67
C ALA A 221 -3.29 8.52 9.21
N ALA A 222 -4.51 8.89 8.84
CA ALA A 222 -4.83 9.32 7.48
C ALA A 222 -4.14 10.63 7.09
N LEU A 223 -4.00 11.59 8.01
CA LEU A 223 -3.24 12.83 7.79
C LEU A 223 -1.75 12.55 7.58
N ILE A 224 -1.14 11.74 8.46
CA ILE A 224 0.29 11.42 8.35
C ILE A 224 0.56 10.61 7.08
N GLN A 225 -0.20 9.54 6.82
CA GLN A 225 0.00 8.71 5.63
C GLN A 225 -0.41 9.42 4.34
N GLY A 226 -1.48 10.21 4.37
CA GLY A 226 -1.91 11.04 3.24
C GLY A 226 -0.84 12.05 2.80
N SER A 227 -0.04 12.56 3.74
CA SER A 227 1.08 13.45 3.42
C SER A 227 2.17 12.80 2.53
N HIS A 228 2.22 11.46 2.48
CA HIS A 228 3.16 10.73 1.59
C HIS A 228 2.68 10.70 0.12
N VAL A 229 1.43 11.05 -0.16
CA VAL A 229 0.86 10.95 -1.52
C VAL A 229 1.58 11.84 -2.51
N ALA A 230 1.95 13.08 -2.10
CA ALA A 230 2.73 13.98 -2.95
C ALA A 230 4.11 13.38 -3.30
N TYR A 231 4.75 12.72 -2.34
CA TYR A 231 6.00 12.01 -2.57
C TYR A 231 5.83 10.86 -3.57
N TYR A 232 4.79 10.03 -3.40
CA TYR A 232 4.53 8.92 -4.32
C TYR A 232 4.22 9.39 -5.75
N THR A 233 3.67 10.59 -5.90
CA THR A 233 3.26 11.11 -7.21
C THR A 233 4.36 11.93 -7.88
N PHE A 234 5.06 12.78 -7.13
CA PHE A 234 5.93 13.81 -7.73
C PHE A 234 7.42 13.65 -7.45
N SER A 235 7.85 12.81 -6.48
CA SER A 235 9.27 12.71 -6.12
C SER A 235 10.15 12.30 -7.30
N ALA A 236 9.78 11.26 -8.05
CA ALA A 236 10.58 10.78 -9.17
C ALA A 236 10.61 11.83 -10.31
N ILE A 237 9.47 12.50 -10.59
CA ILE A 237 9.38 13.58 -11.57
C ILE A 237 10.31 14.71 -11.19
N ASN A 238 10.29 15.09 -9.92
CA ASN A 238 11.07 16.18 -9.37
C ASN A 238 12.56 15.88 -9.40
N TRP A 239 12.96 14.74 -8.87
CA TRP A 239 14.36 14.33 -8.85
C TRP A 239 14.95 14.17 -10.25
N GLN A 240 14.16 13.71 -11.22
CA GLN A 240 14.58 13.66 -12.61
C GLN A 240 14.76 15.07 -13.19
N ALA A 241 13.89 16.02 -12.85
CA ALA A 241 14.03 17.42 -13.27
C ALA A 241 15.29 18.09 -12.69
N HIS A 242 15.75 17.65 -11.50
CA HIS A 242 17.01 18.07 -10.87
C HIS A 242 18.23 17.23 -11.30
N GLY A 243 18.10 16.44 -12.36
CA GLY A 243 19.21 15.72 -12.99
C GLY A 243 19.60 14.40 -12.32
N LEU A 244 18.79 13.86 -11.38
CA LEU A 244 19.05 12.54 -10.85
C LEU A 244 18.68 11.46 -11.88
N GLY A 245 19.61 10.55 -12.14
CA GLY A 245 19.37 9.41 -13.01
C GLY A 245 18.39 8.40 -12.39
N GLY A 246 17.77 7.61 -13.24
CA GLY A 246 16.71 6.66 -12.84
C GLY A 246 17.15 5.63 -11.82
N LEU A 247 18.39 5.14 -11.90
CA LEU A 247 18.93 4.20 -10.91
C LEU A 247 19.09 4.84 -9.53
N THR A 248 19.49 6.13 -9.46
CA THR A 248 19.56 6.89 -8.21
C THR A 248 18.17 7.07 -7.61
N ILE A 249 17.19 7.43 -8.44
CA ILE A 249 15.78 7.56 -8.02
C ILE A 249 15.27 6.23 -7.45
N ALA A 250 15.47 5.12 -8.16
CA ALA A 250 15.09 3.79 -7.70
C ALA A 250 15.82 3.39 -6.40
N GLY A 251 17.09 3.74 -6.26
CA GLY A 251 17.88 3.54 -5.05
C GLY A 251 17.29 4.28 -3.85
N LEU A 252 16.89 5.54 -4.02
CA LEU A 252 16.25 6.33 -2.98
C LEU A 252 14.92 5.71 -2.52
N TRP A 253 14.10 5.22 -3.44
CA TRP A 253 12.88 4.49 -3.11
C TRP A 253 13.17 3.18 -2.36
N THR A 254 14.18 2.43 -2.83
CA THR A 254 14.61 1.18 -2.20
C THR A 254 15.11 1.41 -0.77
N LEU A 255 15.86 2.50 -0.50
CA LEU A 255 16.26 2.89 0.86
C LEU A 255 15.07 3.08 1.79
N GLY A 256 14.01 3.72 1.31
CA GLY A 256 12.76 3.88 2.07
C GLY A 256 12.13 2.53 2.44
N VAL A 257 12.06 1.61 1.49
CA VAL A 257 11.51 0.25 1.72
C VAL A 257 12.39 -0.55 2.71
N ILE A 258 13.70 -0.47 2.58
CA ILE A 258 14.63 -1.12 3.53
C ILE A 258 14.44 -0.57 4.94
N ALA A 259 14.34 0.75 5.09
CA ALA A 259 14.11 1.39 6.38
C ALA A 259 12.76 0.97 7.00
N GLU A 260 11.71 0.81 6.20
CA GLU A 260 10.42 0.30 6.64
C GLU A 260 10.53 -1.15 7.15
N ILE A 261 11.19 -2.03 6.38
CA ILE A 261 11.43 -3.42 6.78
C ILE A 261 12.20 -3.48 8.12
N LEU A 262 13.22 -2.64 8.29
CA LEU A 262 13.99 -2.58 9.53
C LEU A 262 13.13 -2.14 10.72
N VAL A 263 12.28 -1.13 10.55
CA VAL A 263 11.35 -0.68 11.62
C VAL A 263 10.39 -1.81 12.00
N PHE A 264 9.81 -2.53 11.04
CA PHE A 264 8.94 -3.67 11.34
C PHE A 264 9.69 -4.83 11.99
N ALA A 265 10.89 -5.15 11.54
CA ALA A 265 11.73 -6.20 12.14
C ALA A 265 12.14 -5.88 13.58
N LEU A 266 12.38 -4.61 13.89
CA LEU A 266 12.75 -4.15 15.23
C LEU A 266 11.55 -3.85 16.13
N SER A 267 10.33 -3.86 15.58
CA SER A 267 9.10 -3.49 16.31
C SER A 267 8.86 -4.25 17.61
N PRO A 268 9.22 -5.57 17.77
CA PRO A 268 9.08 -6.26 19.05
C PRO A 268 9.91 -5.67 20.19
N ARG A 269 10.92 -4.85 19.86
CA ARG A 269 11.78 -4.18 20.84
C ARG A 269 11.27 -2.80 21.27
N PHE A 270 10.20 -2.30 20.64
CA PHE A 270 9.66 -0.98 20.94
C PHE A 270 8.78 -1.03 22.19
N SER A 271 9.25 -0.36 23.27
CA SER A 271 8.53 -0.23 24.54
C SER A 271 7.65 1.02 24.62
N LEU A 272 7.64 1.86 23.57
CA LEU A 272 6.88 3.10 23.53
C LEU A 272 5.37 2.84 23.38
N HIS A 273 4.56 3.68 24.01
CA HIS A 273 3.12 3.64 23.83
C HIS A 273 2.74 3.88 22.35
N PRO A 274 1.75 3.16 21.77
CA PRO A 274 1.45 3.26 20.34
C PRO A 274 1.11 4.67 19.86
N SER A 275 0.47 5.52 20.68
CA SER A 275 0.24 6.93 20.33
C SER A 275 1.53 7.74 20.20
N SER A 276 2.59 7.38 20.97
CA SER A 276 3.91 8.00 20.85
C SER A 276 4.60 7.57 19.56
N LEU A 277 4.46 6.30 19.15
CA LEU A 277 4.98 5.83 17.87
C LEU A 277 4.36 6.63 16.70
N MET A 278 3.04 6.83 16.71
CA MET A 278 2.37 7.64 15.70
C MET A 278 2.84 9.11 15.70
N ALA A 279 3.00 9.72 16.88
CA ALA A 279 3.46 11.09 17.00
C ALA A 279 4.91 11.26 16.47
N ILE A 280 5.81 10.32 16.79
CA ILE A 280 7.18 10.26 16.25
C ILE A 280 7.14 10.08 14.75
N GLY A 281 6.27 9.19 14.24
CA GLY A 281 6.07 8.98 12.80
C GLY A 281 5.67 10.27 12.08
N GLY A 282 4.69 10.99 12.62
CA GLY A 282 4.26 12.27 12.07
C GLY A 282 5.34 13.36 12.16
N ALA A 283 6.05 13.46 13.26
CA ALA A 283 7.19 14.40 13.42
C ALA A 283 8.32 14.09 12.42
N SER A 284 8.64 12.80 12.24
CA SER A 284 9.60 12.37 11.22
C SER A 284 9.14 12.74 9.80
N ALA A 285 7.84 12.60 9.49
CA ALA A 285 7.28 13.03 8.21
C ALA A 285 7.45 14.54 8.01
N VAL A 286 7.17 15.37 9.03
CA VAL A 286 7.39 16.84 8.98
C VAL A 286 8.83 17.16 8.59
N VAL A 287 9.82 16.56 9.30
CA VAL A 287 11.24 16.78 9.01
C VAL A 287 11.59 16.36 7.59
N ARG A 288 11.12 15.18 7.15
CA ARG A 288 11.35 14.69 5.77
C ARG A 288 10.81 15.65 4.73
N TRP A 289 9.59 16.14 4.90
CA TRP A 289 8.96 17.01 3.91
C TRP A 289 9.62 18.38 3.87
N ILE A 290 10.04 18.92 5.01
CA ILE A 290 10.83 20.16 5.04
C ILE A 290 12.16 19.98 4.34
N ILE A 291 12.88 18.87 4.58
CA ILE A 291 14.13 18.57 3.87
C ILE A 291 13.85 18.47 2.37
N THR A 292 12.83 17.74 1.95
CA THR A 292 12.51 17.51 0.53
C THR A 292 12.10 18.80 -0.18
N ALA A 293 11.40 19.72 0.51
CA ALA A 293 10.97 21.00 -0.04
C ALA A 293 12.15 21.97 -0.37
N ASN A 294 13.33 21.72 0.20
CA ASN A 294 14.48 22.62 0.05
C ASN A 294 15.57 22.08 -0.90
N GLU A 295 15.21 21.17 -1.80
CA GLU A 295 16.12 20.61 -2.81
C GLU A 295 17.48 20.16 -2.23
N PRO A 296 17.48 19.23 -1.26
CA PRO A 296 18.68 18.89 -0.51
C PRO A 296 19.71 18.17 -1.40
N PRO A 297 21.00 18.24 -1.07
CA PRO A 297 22.02 17.43 -1.74
C PRO A 297 21.69 15.93 -1.56
N LEU A 298 22.15 15.09 -2.52
CA LEU A 298 21.81 13.65 -2.57
C LEU A 298 22.02 12.92 -1.24
N ALA A 299 23.09 13.23 -0.51
CA ALA A 299 23.37 12.59 0.78
C ALA A 299 22.27 12.87 1.82
N LEU A 300 21.81 14.13 1.92
CA LEU A 300 20.72 14.50 2.84
C LEU A 300 19.38 13.95 2.36
N LEU A 301 19.16 13.88 1.06
CA LEU A 301 17.99 13.24 0.47
C LEU A 301 17.94 11.75 0.82
N ALA A 302 19.07 11.04 0.73
CA ALA A 302 19.18 9.63 1.11
C ALA A 302 18.86 9.41 2.61
N ILE A 303 19.36 10.29 3.49
CA ILE A 303 19.01 10.28 4.93
C ILE A 303 17.50 10.49 5.11
N ALA A 304 16.92 11.44 4.39
CA ALA A 304 15.47 11.68 4.43
C ALA A 304 14.69 10.44 3.95
N GLN A 305 15.19 9.66 2.98
CA GLN A 305 14.54 8.41 2.57
C GLN A 305 14.62 7.32 3.65
N LEU A 306 15.72 7.20 4.39
CA LEU A 306 15.78 6.32 5.57
C LEU A 306 14.73 6.71 6.63
N GLY A 307 14.41 8.01 6.76
CA GLY A 307 13.30 8.51 7.57
C GLY A 307 11.92 7.97 7.16
N HIS A 308 11.77 7.32 5.99
CA HIS A 308 10.51 6.69 5.57
C HIS A 308 10.07 5.58 6.53
N GLY A 309 11.00 4.77 7.00
CA GLY A 309 10.71 3.75 8.00
C GLY A 309 10.08 4.33 9.26
N LEU A 310 10.58 5.46 9.75
CA LEU A 310 10.00 6.15 10.89
C LEU A 310 8.64 6.76 10.55
N SER A 311 8.56 7.55 9.47
CA SER A 311 7.35 8.31 9.15
C SER A 311 6.18 7.40 8.74
N PHE A 312 6.42 6.35 7.99
CA PHE A 312 5.40 5.39 7.56
C PHE A 312 5.30 4.21 8.53
N GLY A 313 6.41 3.51 8.79
CA GLY A 313 6.41 2.28 9.58
C GLY A 313 5.91 2.48 11.01
N MET A 314 6.41 3.47 11.75
CA MET A 314 5.94 3.75 13.12
C MET A 314 4.48 4.21 13.14
N THR A 315 4.04 4.98 12.13
CA THR A 315 2.63 5.38 12.03
C THR A 315 1.74 4.17 11.85
N VAL A 316 2.10 3.23 10.97
CA VAL A 316 1.32 1.98 10.76
C VAL A 316 1.30 1.14 12.02
N LEU A 317 2.47 0.90 12.65
CA LEU A 317 2.57 0.11 13.90
C LEU A 317 1.73 0.72 15.03
N GLY A 318 1.87 2.02 15.25
CA GLY A 318 1.11 2.73 16.28
C GLY A 318 -0.38 2.67 16.02
N THR A 319 -0.81 2.87 14.77
CA THR A 319 -2.21 2.80 14.38
C THR A 319 -2.81 1.41 14.60
N MET A 320 -2.14 0.35 14.12
CA MET A 320 -2.64 -1.02 14.26
C MET A 320 -2.75 -1.43 15.73
N ASN A 321 -1.74 -1.10 16.54
CA ASN A 321 -1.76 -1.40 17.97
C ASN A 321 -2.89 -0.65 18.70
N LEU A 322 -3.11 0.64 18.39
CA LEU A 322 -4.21 1.41 18.98
C LEU A 322 -5.59 0.88 18.56
N LEU A 323 -5.74 0.47 17.29
CA LEU A 323 -6.98 -0.13 16.83
C LEU A 323 -7.28 -1.44 17.57
N VAL A 324 -6.27 -2.30 17.76
CA VAL A 324 -6.42 -3.56 18.51
C VAL A 324 -6.76 -3.30 19.99
N GLN A 325 -6.18 -2.26 20.61
CA GLN A 325 -6.46 -1.90 22.00
C GLN A 325 -7.82 -1.24 22.21
N ARG A 326 -8.33 -0.49 21.22
CA ARG A 326 -9.54 0.33 21.35
C ARG A 326 -10.80 -0.31 20.80
N VAL A 327 -10.66 -1.08 19.74
CA VAL A 327 -11.80 -1.67 19.03
C VAL A 327 -12.07 -3.07 19.57
N PRO A 328 -13.30 -3.38 20.02
CA PRO A 328 -13.66 -4.72 20.47
C PRO A 328 -13.31 -5.78 19.41
N SER A 329 -12.86 -6.95 19.85
CA SER A 329 -12.35 -8.01 18.97
C SER A 329 -13.33 -8.43 17.86
N HIS A 330 -14.64 -8.46 18.17
CA HIS A 330 -15.70 -8.75 17.20
C HIS A 330 -15.98 -7.64 16.19
N GLN A 331 -15.42 -6.43 16.39
CA GLN A 331 -15.58 -5.25 15.52
C GLN A 331 -14.27 -4.82 14.82
N ILE A 332 -13.15 -5.50 15.06
CA ILE A 332 -11.83 -5.07 14.58
C ILE A 332 -11.77 -4.97 13.05
N ALA A 333 -12.39 -5.90 12.33
CA ALA A 333 -12.48 -5.85 10.87
C ALA A 333 -13.21 -4.60 10.36
N ARG A 334 -14.25 -4.17 11.08
CA ARG A 334 -14.99 -2.95 10.79
C ARG A 334 -14.17 -1.70 11.09
N GLY A 335 -13.46 -1.68 12.23
CA GLY A 335 -12.54 -0.61 12.59
C GLY A 335 -11.47 -0.41 11.51
N GLN A 336 -10.89 -1.51 11.01
CA GLN A 336 -9.96 -1.49 9.90
C GLN A 336 -10.60 -1.01 8.58
N GLY A 337 -11.87 -1.34 8.34
CA GLY A 337 -12.63 -0.86 7.19
C GLY A 337 -12.79 0.67 7.20
N TYR A 338 -13.16 1.26 8.34
CA TYR A 338 -13.25 2.72 8.50
C TYR A 338 -11.88 3.39 8.37
N TYR A 339 -10.84 2.79 8.92
CA TYR A 339 -9.46 3.26 8.75
C TYR A 339 -9.05 3.26 7.28
N ALA A 340 -9.28 2.17 6.55
CA ALA A 340 -8.97 2.06 5.12
C ALA A 340 -9.76 3.09 4.28
N ALA A 341 -11.04 3.32 4.61
CA ALA A 341 -11.87 4.32 3.94
C ALA A 341 -11.35 5.74 4.20
N CYS A 342 -10.96 6.05 5.44
CA CYS A 342 -10.40 7.36 5.81
C CYS A 342 -9.07 7.64 5.07
N ILE A 343 -8.16 6.66 5.04
CA ILE A 343 -6.90 6.77 4.27
C ILE A 343 -7.19 6.89 2.78
N GLY A 344 -8.10 6.11 2.25
CA GLY A 344 -8.44 6.14 0.83
C GLY A 344 -9.01 7.50 0.41
N LEU A 345 -9.97 8.02 1.17
CA LEU A 345 -10.58 9.31 0.91
C LEU A 345 -9.56 10.46 1.02
N LEU A 346 -8.80 10.50 2.10
CA LEU A 346 -7.81 11.55 2.31
C LEU A 346 -6.64 11.42 1.31
N GLY A 347 -6.23 10.20 1.00
CA GLY A 347 -5.21 9.96 -0.02
C GLY A 347 -5.66 10.42 -1.42
N ALA A 348 -6.90 10.14 -1.81
CA ALA A 348 -7.44 10.58 -3.09
C ALA A 348 -7.54 12.12 -3.17
N THR A 349 -8.11 12.74 -2.15
CA THR A 349 -8.22 14.23 -2.10
C THR A 349 -6.85 14.89 -2.09
N THR A 350 -5.88 14.34 -1.32
CA THR A 350 -4.50 14.85 -1.30
C THR A 350 -3.83 14.67 -2.65
N SER A 351 -4.03 13.56 -3.36
CA SER A 351 -3.46 13.34 -4.69
C SER A 351 -3.94 14.39 -5.70
N ILE A 352 -5.24 14.62 -5.74
CA ILE A 352 -5.85 15.63 -6.63
C ILE A 352 -5.34 17.03 -6.27
N ALA A 353 -5.40 17.39 -4.97
CA ALA A 353 -4.90 18.68 -4.50
C ALA A 353 -3.40 18.87 -4.79
N SER A 354 -2.60 17.83 -4.58
CA SER A 354 -1.15 17.85 -4.85
C SER A 354 -0.85 18.17 -6.31
N GLY A 355 -1.63 17.62 -7.26
CA GLY A 355 -1.45 17.95 -8.69
C GLY A 355 -1.66 19.43 -8.98
N ALA A 356 -2.74 20.00 -8.46
CA ALA A 356 -3.05 21.42 -8.65
C ALA A 356 -2.05 22.36 -7.94
N ILE A 357 -1.57 21.97 -6.76
CA ILE A 357 -0.58 22.72 -5.97
C ILE A 357 0.79 22.65 -6.64
N TYR A 358 1.24 21.43 -7.02
CA TYR A 358 2.52 21.21 -7.66
C TYR A 358 2.65 21.99 -8.99
N ALA A 359 1.57 22.08 -9.76
CA ALA A 359 1.53 22.88 -10.98
C ALA A 359 1.82 24.38 -10.75
N ARG A 360 1.56 24.90 -9.55
CA ARG A 360 1.71 26.32 -9.20
C ARG A 360 3.00 26.64 -8.46
N ILE A 361 3.39 25.78 -7.52
CA ILE A 361 4.48 26.08 -6.57
C ILE A 361 5.59 25.03 -6.54
N GLY A 362 5.53 24.01 -7.44
CA GLY A 362 6.56 22.96 -7.52
C GLY A 362 6.78 22.27 -6.18
N ASP A 363 8.05 22.17 -5.78
CA ASP A 363 8.50 21.45 -4.56
C ASP A 363 8.04 22.07 -3.26
N SER A 364 7.66 23.35 -3.27
CA SER A 364 7.02 23.98 -2.10
C SER A 364 5.74 23.26 -1.66
N LEU A 365 5.16 22.38 -2.52
CA LEU A 365 4.11 21.43 -2.15
C LEU A 365 4.46 20.63 -0.88
N TYR A 366 5.73 20.27 -0.69
CA TYR A 366 6.13 19.48 0.48
C TYR A 366 5.98 20.21 1.81
N TYR A 367 5.96 21.55 1.85
CA TYR A 367 5.58 22.29 3.05
C TYR A 367 4.11 22.06 3.43
N VAL A 368 3.22 21.95 2.45
CA VAL A 368 1.80 21.60 2.70
C VAL A 368 1.71 20.18 3.28
N MET A 369 2.52 19.24 2.76
CA MET A 369 2.60 17.88 3.28
C MET A 369 3.17 17.86 4.71
N ALA A 370 4.16 18.70 5.01
CA ALA A 370 4.69 18.87 6.36
C ALA A 370 3.61 19.38 7.35
N ALA A 371 2.85 20.39 6.95
CA ALA A 371 1.73 20.91 7.76
C ALA A 371 0.67 19.82 8.01
N MET A 372 0.32 19.04 6.99
CA MET A 372 -0.63 17.94 7.08
C MET A 372 -0.14 16.83 8.04
N ALA A 373 1.13 16.41 7.92
CA ALA A 373 1.72 15.43 8.83
C ALA A 373 1.81 15.96 10.27
N GLY A 374 2.17 17.25 10.43
CA GLY A 374 2.20 17.94 11.72
C GLY A 374 0.83 18.00 12.40
N ALA A 375 -0.22 18.30 11.65
CA ALA A 375 -1.59 18.27 12.15
C ALA A 375 -1.97 16.87 12.66
N GLY A 376 -1.61 15.81 11.92
CA GLY A 376 -1.81 14.43 12.35
C GLY A 376 -1.04 14.08 13.61
N ALA A 377 0.24 14.50 13.71
CA ALA A 377 1.07 14.29 14.90
C ALA A 377 0.52 15.02 16.13
N LEU A 378 0.10 16.26 15.97
CA LEU A 378 -0.50 17.05 17.05
C LEU A 378 -1.84 16.47 17.51
N LEU A 379 -2.67 16.00 16.59
CA LEU A 379 -3.97 15.39 16.91
C LEU A 379 -3.77 14.14 17.78
N ILE A 380 -2.89 13.22 17.38
CA ILE A 380 -2.67 11.99 18.16
C ILE A 380 -1.97 12.30 19.50
N TRP A 381 -1.07 13.28 19.51
CA TRP A 381 -0.39 13.70 20.73
C TRP A 381 -1.37 14.32 21.74
N SER A 382 -2.28 15.18 21.31
CA SER A 382 -3.32 15.78 22.16
C SER A 382 -4.29 14.74 22.72
N ALA A 383 -4.63 13.71 21.91
CA ALA A 383 -5.51 12.64 22.32
C ALA A 383 -4.83 11.58 23.23
N ARG A 384 -3.51 11.57 23.39
CA ARG A 384 -2.74 10.48 24.03
C ARG A 384 -3.21 10.12 25.45
N HIS A 385 -3.66 11.11 26.24
CA HIS A 385 -4.14 10.87 27.61
C HIS A 385 -5.47 10.12 27.62
N ARG A 386 -6.39 10.46 26.69
CA ARG A 386 -7.66 9.78 26.52
C ARG A 386 -7.51 8.35 25.97
N LEU A 387 -6.43 8.10 25.22
CA LEU A 387 -6.13 6.79 24.67
C LEU A 387 -5.46 5.85 25.69
N LYS A 388 -4.81 6.39 26.73
CA LYS A 388 -4.25 5.62 27.85
C LYS A 388 -5.29 5.20 28.88
N ALA A 389 -6.41 5.91 28.97
CA ALA A 389 -7.39 5.81 30.06
C ALA A 389 -8.49 4.77 29.83
N HIS A 390 -8.38 3.85 28.87
CA HIS A 390 -9.39 2.79 28.65
C HIS A 390 -8.76 1.40 28.84
N PRO A 391 -8.74 0.86 30.07
CA PRO A 391 -8.58 -0.60 30.25
C PRO A 391 -9.88 -1.29 29.80
N GLN A 392 -9.75 -2.46 29.18
CA GLN A 392 -10.87 -3.40 29.00
C GLN A 392 -11.33 -3.95 30.37
N SER A 393 -11.96 -3.14 31.18
CA SER A 393 -12.42 -3.51 32.51
C SER A 393 -13.91 -3.18 32.62
N GLU A 394 -14.76 -4.00 31.98
CA GLU A 394 -16.19 -4.11 32.34
C GLU A 394 -16.88 -5.38 31.79
N GLU A 395 -16.16 -6.37 31.27
CA GLU A 395 -16.78 -7.66 30.87
C GLU A 395 -16.44 -8.84 31.81
N SER A 396 -16.02 -8.57 33.05
CA SER A 396 -15.86 -9.62 34.07
C SER A 396 -16.69 -9.32 35.33
N GLY A 397 -17.99 -9.11 35.16
CA GLY A 397 -18.87 -8.86 36.28
C GLY A 397 -20.33 -8.88 35.88
N GLY A 398 -20.86 -10.08 35.66
CA GLY A 398 -22.28 -10.25 35.43
C GLY A 398 -22.63 -11.68 35.07
#